data_45f391c17749b8fec23581678c4817b6
#
_entry.id   45f391c17749b8fec23581678c4817b6
#
_cell.length_a   1.000
_cell.length_b   1.000
_cell.length_c   1.000
_cell.angle_alpha   90.00
_cell.angle_beta   90.00
_cell.angle_gamma   90.00
#
_symmetry.space_group_name_H-M   'P 1'
#
loop_
_entity.id
_entity.type
_entity.pdbx_description
1 polymer ?
#
loop_
_entity_poly.entity_id
_entity_poly.type
_entity_poly.pdbx_seq_one_letter_code
_entity_poly.pdbx_strand_id
1 'polypeptide(L)' 'MTLEELKQDQRILVDAVDIAPVLGVNPQSIRGQAHLDPAFLGFRVIVIGDRTLIPRKPFIEYITGGTA' A
#
# COMPACT_ATOMS: atom_id res chain seq x y z
N MET A 1 -2.10 -0.29 -11.14
CA MET A 1 -0.67 -0.66 -11.25
C MET A 1 -0.51 -2.13 -10.88
N THR A 2 0.32 -2.87 -11.60
CA THR A 2 0.58 -4.27 -11.28
C THR A 2 1.74 -4.36 -10.29
N LEU A 3 1.92 -5.54 -9.70
CA LEU A 3 3.05 -5.77 -8.80
C LEU A 3 4.39 -5.55 -9.50
N GLU A 4 4.51 -5.99 -10.75
CA GLU A 4 5.74 -5.78 -11.51
C GLU A 4 6.01 -4.29 -11.74
N GLU A 5 4.99 -3.53 -12.08
CA GLU A 5 5.15 -2.08 -12.23
C GLU A 5 5.54 -1.44 -10.90
N LEU A 6 4.96 -1.92 -9.82
CA LEU A 6 5.26 -1.41 -8.49
C LEU A 6 6.72 -1.68 -8.10
N LYS A 7 7.22 -2.87 -8.43
CA LYS A 7 8.61 -3.21 -8.14
C LYS A 7 9.59 -2.33 -8.90
N GLN A 8 9.23 -1.90 -10.10
CA GLN A 8 10.09 -1.07 -10.92
C GLN A 8 9.91 0.42 -10.68
N ASP A 9 8.88 0.80 -9.93
CA ASP A 9 8.64 2.19 -9.58
C ASP A 9 9.74 2.67 -8.65
N GLN A 10 10.17 3.93 -8.84
CA GLN A 10 11.26 4.49 -8.05
C GLN A 10 10.79 5.36 -6.89
N ARG A 11 9.49 5.53 -6.74
CA ARG A 11 8.96 6.31 -5.62
C ARG A 11 9.14 5.53 -4.32
N ILE A 12 9.43 6.26 -3.27
CA ILE A 12 9.54 5.67 -1.93
C ILE A 12 8.14 5.37 -1.38
N LEU A 13 7.22 6.27 -1.64
CA LEU A 13 5.83 6.16 -1.20
C LEU A 13 4.91 6.09 -2.40
N VAL A 14 3.87 5.27 -2.29
CA VAL A 14 2.84 5.15 -3.31
C VAL A 14 1.48 5.38 -2.67
N ASP A 15 0.47 5.56 -3.49
CA ASP A 15 -0.88 5.87 -3.04
C ASP A 15 -1.73 4.60 -2.96
N ALA A 16 -2.87 4.69 -2.25
CA ALA A 16 -3.82 3.58 -2.17
C ALA A 16 -4.27 3.14 -3.57
N VAL A 17 -4.44 4.09 -4.48
CA VAL A 17 -4.84 3.79 -5.86
C VAL A 17 -3.81 2.89 -6.55
N ASP A 18 -2.54 3.07 -6.22
CA ASP A 18 -1.47 2.30 -6.86
C ASP A 18 -1.46 0.84 -6.41
N ILE A 19 -1.80 0.58 -5.15
CA ILE A 19 -1.72 -0.77 -4.60
C ILE A 19 -3.05 -1.52 -4.66
N ALA A 20 -4.15 -0.82 -4.85
CA ALA A 20 -5.47 -1.44 -4.88
C ALA A 20 -5.58 -2.57 -5.91
N PRO A 21 -5.12 -2.41 -7.17
CA PRO A 21 -5.18 -3.49 -8.13
C PRO A 21 -4.33 -4.70 -7.74
N VAL A 22 -3.24 -4.48 -7.03
CA VAL A 22 -2.38 -5.58 -6.57
C VAL A 22 -3.12 -6.42 -5.53
N LEU A 23 -3.87 -5.75 -4.65
CA LEU A 23 -4.64 -6.44 -3.61
C LEU A 23 -6.00 -6.94 -4.12
N GLY A 24 -6.46 -6.41 -5.25
CA GLY A 24 -7.77 -6.77 -5.76
C GLY A 24 -8.91 -6.14 -4.99
N VAL A 25 -8.69 -4.98 -4.39
CA VAL A 25 -9.70 -4.29 -3.59
C VAL A 25 -9.88 -2.86 -4.08
N ASN A 26 -10.94 -2.20 -3.59
CA ASN A 26 -11.23 -0.82 -3.91
C ASN A 26 -10.28 0.11 -3.12
N PRO A 27 -9.72 1.16 -3.75
CA PRO A 27 -8.87 2.10 -3.02
C PRO A 27 -9.55 2.73 -1.80
N GLN A 28 -10.84 2.95 -1.84
CA GLN A 28 -11.57 3.52 -0.71
C GLN A 28 -11.56 2.58 0.50
N SER A 29 -11.56 1.28 0.27
CA SER A 29 -11.46 0.31 1.37
C SER A 29 -10.12 0.45 2.09
N ILE A 30 -9.05 0.66 1.34
CA ILE A 30 -7.72 0.85 1.92
C ILE A 30 -7.68 2.16 2.72
N ARG A 31 -8.19 3.24 2.14
CA ARG A 31 -8.19 4.54 2.81
C ARG A 31 -9.04 4.51 4.08
N GLY A 32 -10.22 3.92 4.00
CA GLY A 32 -11.10 3.81 5.16
C GLY A 32 -10.46 3.02 6.28
N GLN A 33 -9.86 1.89 5.96
CA GLN A 33 -9.20 1.06 6.97
C GLN A 33 -7.99 1.78 7.57
N ALA A 34 -7.24 2.51 6.74
CA ALA A 34 -6.08 3.26 7.24
C ALA A 34 -6.49 4.34 8.22
N HIS A 35 -7.63 4.97 8.02
CA HIS A 35 -8.13 5.98 8.95
C HIS A 35 -8.65 5.37 10.25
N LEU A 36 -9.24 4.18 10.17
CA LEU A 36 -9.77 3.51 11.35
C LEU A 36 -8.68 2.84 12.18
N ASP A 37 -7.84 2.06 11.53
CA ASP A 37 -6.78 1.33 12.21
C ASP A 37 -5.72 0.92 11.19
N PRO A 38 -4.66 1.71 11.03
CA PRO A 38 -3.63 1.41 10.05
C PRO A 38 -2.95 0.06 10.27
N ALA A 39 -2.86 -0.38 11.52
CA ALA A 39 -2.21 -1.66 11.83
C ALA A 39 -2.98 -2.85 11.30
N PHE A 40 -4.27 -2.70 11.09
CA PHE A 40 -5.12 -3.79 10.61
C PHE A 40 -4.82 -4.18 9.16
N LEU A 41 -4.18 -3.29 8.41
CA LEU A 41 -3.84 -3.57 7.02
C LEU A 41 -2.71 -4.58 6.86
N GLY A 42 -1.92 -4.80 7.90
CA GLY A 42 -0.84 -5.76 7.86
C GLY A 42 0.45 -5.24 7.24
N PHE A 43 0.43 -4.07 6.66
CA PHE A 43 1.62 -3.40 6.13
C PHE A 43 1.64 -1.96 6.60
N ARG A 44 2.81 -1.34 6.53
CA ARG A 44 2.96 0.02 7.03
C ARG A 44 2.21 1.02 6.16
N VAL A 45 1.51 1.93 6.81
CA VAL A 45 0.75 2.99 6.14
C VAL A 45 1.03 4.31 6.87
N ILE A 46 1.17 5.38 6.09
CA ILE A 46 1.35 6.72 6.61
C ILE A 46 0.13 7.53 6.22
N VAL A 47 -0.57 8.08 7.22
CA VAL A 47 -1.74 8.92 6.98
C VAL A 47 -1.38 10.36 7.32
N ILE A 48 -1.47 11.24 6.33
CA ILE A 48 -1.21 12.67 6.50
C ILE A 48 -2.40 13.43 5.96
N GLY A 49 -3.17 14.03 6.85
CA GLY A 49 -4.40 14.71 6.45
C GLY A 49 -5.33 13.77 5.68
N ASP A 50 -5.64 14.11 4.45
CA ASP A 50 -6.51 13.29 3.60
C ASP A 50 -5.74 12.26 2.77
N ARG A 51 -4.42 12.21 2.92
CA ARG A 51 -3.59 11.35 2.09
C ARG A 51 -3.22 10.09 2.82
N THR A 52 -3.34 8.97 2.11
CA THR A 52 -2.90 7.68 2.58
C THR A 52 -1.71 7.26 1.74
N LEU A 53 -0.54 7.21 2.36
CA LEU A 53 0.72 6.90 1.68
C LEU A 53 1.25 5.57 2.17
N ILE A 54 1.72 4.76 1.24
CA ILE A 54 2.20 3.42 1.56
C ILE A 54 3.68 3.33 1.15
N PRO A 55 4.58 3.01 2.09
CA PRO A 55 5.96 2.76 1.73
C PRO A 55 6.03 1.58 0.76
N ARG A 56 6.60 1.81 -0.41
CA ARG A 56 6.56 0.84 -1.50
C ARG A 56 7.28 -0.48 -1.15
N LYS A 57 8.50 -0.38 -0.64
CA LYS A 57 9.28 -1.57 -0.37
C LYS A 57 8.67 -2.47 0.72
N PRO A 58 8.25 -1.94 1.86
CA PRO A 58 7.59 -2.77 2.87
C PRO A 58 6.30 -3.41 2.35
N PHE A 59 5.57 -2.71 1.50
CA PHE A 59 4.37 -3.27 0.90
C PHE A 59 4.71 -4.45 -0.01
N ILE A 60 5.74 -4.32 -0.83
CA ILE A 60 6.17 -5.39 -1.71
C ILE A 60 6.60 -6.60 -0.90
N GLU A 61 7.34 -6.38 0.18
CA GLU A 61 7.75 -7.46 1.07
C GLU A 61 6.56 -8.17 1.68
N TYR A 62 5.55 -7.42 2.09
CA TYR A 62 4.33 -7.99 2.65
C TYR A 62 3.63 -8.90 1.64
N ILE A 63 3.50 -8.43 0.38
CA ILE A 63 2.80 -9.17 -0.66
C ILE A 63 3.58 -10.42 -1.07
N THR A 64 4.90 -10.35 -1.09
CA THR A 64 5.75 -11.47 -1.55
C THR A 64 6.15 -12.42 -0.45
N GLY A 65 5.60 -12.25 0.74
CA GLY A 65 5.88 -13.17 1.85
C GLY A 65 6.86 -12.64 2.89
N GLY A 66 7.26 -11.37 2.77
CA GLY A 66 8.01 -10.68 3.81
C GLY A 66 9.49 -10.97 3.86
N THR A 67 9.98 -11.94 3.13
CA THR A 67 11.41 -12.20 3.09
C THR A 67 11.86 -12.43 1.68
N ALA A 68 13.01 -11.97 1.43
CA ALA A 68 13.64 -12.26 0.16
C ALA A 68 14.14 -13.68 0.15
#